data_9c90500c63fd95305b09ee350589a6cd
#
_entry.id   9c90500c63fd95305b09ee350589a6cd
#
_cell.length_a   1.000
_cell.length_b   1.000
_cell.length_c   1.000
_cell.angle_alpha   90.00
_cell.angle_beta   90.00
_cell.angle_gamma   90.00
#
_symmetry.space_group_name_H-M   'P 1'
#
loop_
_entity.id
_entity.type
_entity.pdbx_description
1 polymer ?
#
loop_
_entity_poly.entity_id
_entity_poly.type
_entity_poly.pdbx_seq_one_letter_code
_entity_poly.pdbx_strand_id
1 'polypeptide(L)'
;MNPQATDPIDDSASTESAVSRKAKAKPGQRRMEILQAFAAMLEQPMAERVTTAALAKRLGVSEAALYRQFASKAQMLDALITFTEDSLLGLAAKVGEPGADGVDGRAACGQIVWLALQFAQANPGMVRVLVGDALVFEQARLTERVALLFEKLEAVLRAHWRHWASQQGLATPTADAQVRAALLLIYLRGVLHAFVRSDWKQLPTQGADAHLEALLG
;
A
#
# COMPACT_ATOMS: atom_id res chain seq x y z
N MET A 1 -15.62 -86.15 15.90
CA MET A 1 -15.89 -85.11 16.88
C MET A 1 -15.36 -83.81 16.32
N ASN A 2 -16.28 -82.94 15.91
CA ASN A 2 -16.01 -81.61 15.31
C ASN A 2 -15.68 -80.62 16.42
N PRO A 3 -14.88 -79.59 16.20
CA PRO A 3 -15.38 -78.26 16.27
C PRO A 3 -14.89 -77.29 15.19
N GLN A 4 -15.86 -76.71 14.59
CA GLN A 4 -16.13 -75.28 14.28
C GLN A 4 -15.00 -74.35 13.92
N ALA A 5 -15.07 -73.94 12.66
CA ALA A 5 -14.46 -72.75 12.09
C ALA A 5 -15.11 -71.50 12.65
N THR A 6 -14.30 -70.50 12.99
CA THR A 6 -14.75 -69.10 13.20
C THR A 6 -14.05 -68.23 12.17
N ASP A 7 -14.88 -67.55 11.35
CA ASP A 7 -14.48 -66.60 10.35
C ASP A 7 -13.89 -65.31 11.00
N PRO A 8 -12.86 -64.67 10.39
CA PRO A 8 -12.42 -63.34 10.78
C PRO A 8 -13.30 -62.27 10.10
N ILE A 9 -13.77 -61.37 10.91
CA ILE A 9 -14.57 -60.18 10.56
C ILE A 9 -13.67 -59.22 9.78
N ASP A 10 -14.08 -58.90 8.56
CA ASP A 10 -13.53 -57.83 7.70
C ASP A 10 -13.94 -56.49 8.28
N ASP A 11 -13.01 -55.77 8.90
CA ASP A 11 -13.18 -54.41 9.38
C ASP A 11 -12.50 -53.43 8.42
N SER A 12 -13.16 -53.22 7.28
CA SER A 12 -12.82 -52.18 6.33
C SER A 12 -13.30 -50.81 6.84
N ALA A 13 -12.58 -50.26 7.83
CA ALA A 13 -12.83 -48.93 8.33
C ALA A 13 -12.42 -47.89 7.24
N SER A 14 -13.44 -47.32 6.69
CA SER A 14 -13.44 -46.20 5.76
C SER A 14 -12.62 -45.01 6.30
N THR A 15 -11.45 -44.75 5.73
CA THR A 15 -10.70 -43.51 5.91
C THR A 15 -11.40 -42.39 5.13
N GLU A 16 -12.44 -41.82 5.70
CA GLU A 16 -13.01 -40.56 5.20
C GLU A 16 -12.00 -39.45 5.41
N SER A 17 -11.45 -39.05 4.29
CA SER A 17 -10.63 -37.85 4.13
C SER A 17 -11.34 -36.63 4.70
N ALA A 18 -10.92 -36.15 5.86
CA ALA A 18 -11.33 -34.89 6.45
C ALA A 18 -10.78 -33.73 5.61
N VAL A 19 -11.47 -33.39 4.55
CA VAL A 19 -11.27 -32.11 3.84
C VAL A 19 -11.64 -30.99 4.82
N SER A 20 -10.61 -30.40 5.42
CA SER A 20 -10.75 -29.22 6.30
C SER A 20 -11.54 -28.13 5.58
N ARG A 21 -12.81 -27.98 5.91
CA ARG A 21 -13.65 -26.86 5.50
C ARG A 21 -13.08 -25.60 6.14
N LYS A 22 -12.24 -24.86 5.40
CA LYS A 22 -11.80 -23.52 5.79
C LYS A 22 -13.03 -22.71 6.19
N ALA A 23 -13.08 -22.27 7.43
CA ALA A 23 -14.19 -21.49 7.99
C ALA A 23 -14.49 -20.30 7.06
N LYS A 24 -15.78 -20.05 6.82
CA LYS A 24 -16.27 -19.02 5.91
C LYS A 24 -15.89 -17.65 6.50
N ALA A 25 -14.80 -17.04 6.01
CA ALA A 25 -14.35 -15.74 6.49
C ALA A 25 -15.46 -14.68 6.36
N LYS A 26 -15.56 -13.78 7.34
CA LYS A 26 -16.51 -12.67 7.31
C LYS A 26 -16.29 -11.84 6.03
N PRO A 27 -17.34 -11.28 5.40
CA PRO A 27 -17.24 -10.61 4.09
C PRO A 27 -16.11 -9.57 3.98
N GLY A 28 -15.90 -8.72 5.00
CA GLY A 28 -14.83 -7.73 5.02
C GLY A 28 -13.43 -8.33 5.15
N GLN A 29 -13.28 -9.43 5.89
CA GLN A 29 -12.01 -10.13 6.06
C GLN A 29 -11.54 -10.76 4.74
N ARG A 30 -12.46 -11.36 3.98
CA ARG A 30 -12.14 -11.97 2.69
C ARG A 30 -11.66 -10.93 1.66
N ARG A 31 -12.28 -9.77 1.65
CA ARG A 31 -11.88 -8.66 0.78
C ARG A 31 -10.45 -8.19 1.10
N MET A 32 -10.10 -8.08 2.39
CA MET A 32 -8.77 -7.72 2.84
C MET A 32 -7.72 -8.77 2.47
N GLU A 33 -8.02 -10.07 2.66
CA GLU A 33 -7.12 -11.17 2.25
C GLU A 33 -6.79 -11.12 0.75
N ILE A 34 -7.78 -10.80 -0.08
CA ILE A 34 -7.58 -10.64 -1.53
C ILE A 34 -6.64 -9.47 -1.83
N LEU A 35 -6.85 -8.32 -1.20
CA LEU A 35 -6.00 -7.14 -1.41
C LEU A 35 -4.57 -7.36 -0.92
N GLN A 36 -4.38 -8.02 0.22
CA GLN A 36 -3.05 -8.38 0.73
C GLN A 36 -2.32 -9.35 -0.23
N ALA A 37 -3.00 -10.38 -0.70
CA ALA A 37 -2.41 -11.30 -1.66
C ALA A 37 -2.07 -10.62 -2.99
N PHE A 38 -2.92 -9.69 -3.44
CA PHE A 38 -2.70 -8.91 -4.65
C PHE A 38 -1.50 -7.97 -4.50
N ALA A 39 -1.41 -7.23 -3.40
CA ALA A 39 -0.26 -6.38 -3.09
C ALA A 39 1.05 -7.19 -3.06
N ALA A 40 1.05 -8.35 -2.37
CA ALA A 40 2.21 -9.24 -2.32
C ALA A 40 2.60 -9.83 -3.71
N MET A 41 1.67 -9.96 -4.64
CA MET A 41 2.00 -10.33 -6.02
C MET A 41 2.62 -9.16 -6.80
N LEU A 42 2.24 -7.93 -6.50
CA LEU A 42 2.84 -6.74 -7.09
C LEU A 42 4.28 -6.50 -6.62
N GLU A 43 4.72 -7.11 -5.52
CA GLU A 43 6.10 -7.06 -5.05
C GLU A 43 7.05 -7.92 -5.89
N GLN A 44 6.54 -8.91 -6.60
CA GLN A 44 7.38 -9.79 -7.42
C GLN A 44 7.99 -9.02 -8.59
N PRO A 45 9.24 -9.38 -9.03
CA PRO A 45 9.83 -8.81 -10.23
C PRO A 45 8.89 -8.88 -11.42
N MET A 46 8.86 -7.84 -12.27
CA MET A 46 7.89 -7.65 -13.35
C MET A 46 8.01 -8.64 -14.54
N ALA A 47 8.54 -9.84 -14.35
CA ALA A 47 8.57 -10.84 -15.42
C ALA A 47 7.16 -11.30 -15.85
N GLU A 48 6.18 -11.24 -14.95
CA GLU A 48 4.81 -11.67 -15.26
C GLU A 48 3.77 -10.62 -14.83
N ARG A 49 2.88 -10.31 -15.75
CA ARG A 49 1.72 -9.43 -15.47
C ARG A 49 0.81 -10.10 -14.45
N VAL A 50 0.54 -9.45 -13.31
CA VAL A 50 -0.40 -9.97 -12.32
C VAL A 50 -1.80 -10.08 -12.93
N THR A 51 -2.30 -11.32 -13.05
CA THR A 51 -3.63 -11.64 -13.59
C THR A 51 -4.58 -12.07 -12.48
N THR A 52 -5.89 -11.94 -12.73
CA THR A 52 -6.93 -12.44 -11.79
C THR A 52 -6.87 -13.96 -11.65
N ALA A 53 -6.55 -14.68 -12.72
CA ALA A 53 -6.35 -16.13 -12.69
C ALA A 53 -5.19 -16.54 -11.76
N ALA A 54 -4.03 -15.86 -11.86
CA ALA A 54 -2.90 -16.10 -10.98
C ALA A 54 -3.22 -15.77 -9.52
N LEU A 55 -3.96 -14.68 -9.26
CA LEU A 55 -4.41 -14.30 -7.92
C LEU A 55 -5.39 -15.34 -7.34
N ALA A 56 -6.36 -15.80 -8.13
CA ALA A 56 -7.30 -16.84 -7.73
C ALA A 56 -6.58 -18.15 -7.37
N LYS A 57 -5.60 -18.57 -8.21
CA LYS A 57 -4.74 -19.72 -7.95
C LYS A 57 -3.97 -19.57 -6.64
N ARG A 58 -3.34 -18.41 -6.41
CA ARG A 58 -2.59 -18.13 -5.16
C ARG A 58 -3.46 -18.21 -3.92
N LEU A 59 -4.72 -17.77 -4.00
CA LEU A 59 -5.69 -17.80 -2.92
C LEU A 59 -6.39 -19.15 -2.75
N GLY A 60 -6.21 -20.09 -3.67
CA GLY A 60 -6.89 -21.39 -3.67
C GLY A 60 -8.40 -21.25 -3.88
N VAL A 61 -8.83 -20.31 -4.73
CA VAL A 61 -10.26 -20.06 -5.04
C VAL A 61 -10.51 -20.05 -6.54
N SER A 62 -11.77 -20.12 -6.96
CA SER A 62 -12.15 -19.88 -8.35
C SER A 62 -12.12 -18.37 -8.67
N GLU A 63 -11.87 -18.00 -9.93
CA GLU A 63 -12.01 -16.63 -10.39
C GLU A 63 -13.43 -16.07 -10.14
N ALA A 64 -14.47 -16.90 -10.28
CA ALA A 64 -15.83 -16.50 -9.95
C ALA A 64 -15.99 -16.11 -8.48
N ALA A 65 -15.27 -16.76 -7.55
CA ALA A 65 -15.27 -16.38 -6.15
C ALA A 65 -14.54 -15.05 -5.91
N LEU A 66 -13.48 -14.76 -6.68
CA LEU A 66 -12.77 -13.50 -6.67
C LEU A 66 -13.68 -12.37 -7.18
N TYR A 67 -14.34 -12.58 -8.34
CA TYR A 67 -15.25 -11.59 -8.95
C TYR A 67 -16.49 -11.27 -8.09
N ARG A 68 -16.90 -12.15 -7.18
CA ARG A 68 -17.94 -11.82 -6.19
C ARG A 68 -17.50 -10.76 -5.17
N GLN A 69 -16.19 -10.59 -4.96
CA GLN A 69 -15.63 -9.60 -4.03
C GLN A 69 -15.19 -8.32 -4.73
N PHE A 70 -14.71 -8.44 -5.97
CA PHE A 70 -14.23 -7.33 -6.80
C PHE A 70 -14.65 -7.56 -8.24
N ALA A 71 -15.46 -6.68 -8.79
CA ALA A 71 -16.00 -6.82 -10.15
C ALA A 71 -14.90 -6.80 -11.23
N SER A 72 -13.70 -6.29 -10.95
CA SER A 72 -12.59 -6.24 -11.90
C SER A 72 -11.23 -6.07 -11.18
N LYS A 73 -10.13 -6.32 -11.89
CA LYS A 73 -8.77 -5.99 -11.45
C LYS A 73 -8.63 -4.48 -11.16
N ALA A 74 -9.23 -3.63 -11.99
CA ALA A 74 -9.24 -2.19 -11.79
C ALA A 74 -9.88 -1.79 -10.44
N GLN A 75 -10.92 -2.50 -9.99
CA GLN A 75 -11.53 -2.27 -8.68
C GLN A 75 -10.60 -2.70 -7.52
N MET A 76 -9.79 -3.73 -7.70
CA MET A 76 -8.76 -4.11 -6.71
C MET A 76 -7.67 -3.05 -6.62
N LEU A 77 -7.18 -2.55 -7.76
CA LEU A 77 -6.20 -1.46 -7.81
C LEU A 77 -6.75 -0.18 -7.17
N ASP A 78 -7.98 0.19 -7.47
CA ASP A 78 -8.66 1.34 -6.86
C ASP A 78 -8.75 1.19 -5.32
N ALA A 79 -9.06 -0.01 -4.84
CA ALA A 79 -9.08 -0.30 -3.40
C ALA A 79 -7.68 -0.21 -2.76
N LEU A 80 -6.61 -0.62 -3.46
CA LEU A 80 -5.23 -0.44 -2.98
C LEU A 80 -4.84 1.05 -2.95
N ILE A 81 -5.23 1.83 -3.95
CA ILE A 81 -5.00 3.28 -3.98
C ILE A 81 -5.73 3.94 -2.80
N THR A 82 -7.00 3.60 -2.56
CA THR A 82 -7.78 4.10 -1.41
C THR A 82 -7.10 3.76 -0.08
N PHE A 83 -6.70 2.51 0.10
CA PHE A 83 -5.99 2.09 1.32
C PHE A 83 -4.68 2.86 1.53
N THR A 84 -3.92 3.09 0.45
CA THR A 84 -2.67 3.85 0.50
C THR A 84 -2.93 5.32 0.84
N GLU A 85 -3.94 5.92 0.23
CA GLU A 85 -4.39 7.30 0.51
C GLU A 85 -4.76 7.47 1.97
N ASP A 86 -5.66 6.63 2.48
CA ASP A 86 -6.11 6.66 3.87
C ASP A 86 -4.95 6.45 4.85
N SER A 87 -4.01 5.56 4.51
CA SER A 87 -2.82 5.30 5.33
C SER A 87 -1.90 6.51 5.39
N LEU A 88 -1.54 7.10 4.25
CA LEU A 88 -0.61 8.23 4.19
C LEU A 88 -1.20 9.49 4.81
N LEU A 89 -2.47 9.81 4.53
CA LEU A 89 -3.16 10.96 5.13
C LEU A 89 -3.41 10.73 6.63
N GLY A 90 -3.71 9.50 7.04
CA GLY A 90 -3.83 9.13 8.45
C GLY A 90 -2.50 9.21 9.21
N LEU A 91 -1.36 8.90 8.58
CA LEU A 91 -0.03 9.11 9.16
C LEU A 91 0.28 10.60 9.29
N ALA A 92 -0.02 11.40 8.25
CA ALA A 92 0.17 12.84 8.29
C ALA A 92 -0.67 13.51 9.40
N ALA A 93 -1.93 13.10 9.57
CA ALA A 93 -2.80 13.62 10.63
C ALA A 93 -2.27 13.32 12.05
N LYS A 94 -1.53 12.23 12.25
CA LYS A 94 -0.90 11.90 13.55
C LYS A 94 0.26 12.83 13.91
N VAL A 95 0.85 13.52 12.95
CA VAL A 95 1.91 14.53 13.20
C VAL A 95 1.32 15.78 13.87
N GLY A 96 0.04 16.01 13.69
CA GLY A 96 -0.71 17.16 14.22
C GLY A 96 -1.27 18.05 13.11
N GLU A 97 -2.18 18.93 13.49
CA GLU A 97 -2.77 19.88 12.55
C GLU A 97 -1.83 21.07 12.33
N PRO A 98 -1.82 21.68 11.12
CA PRO A 98 -1.05 22.89 10.86
C PRO A 98 -1.45 24.03 11.82
N GLY A 99 -0.50 24.49 12.63
CA GLY A 99 -0.72 25.56 13.61
C GLY A 99 -1.29 25.13 14.96
N ALA A 100 -1.42 23.83 15.20
CA ALA A 100 -1.75 23.35 16.54
C ALA A 100 -0.58 23.64 17.52
N ASP A 101 -0.93 23.83 18.80
CA ASP A 101 0.07 24.10 19.85
C ASP A 101 1.14 23.00 19.90
N GLY A 102 2.40 23.43 19.89
CA GLY A 102 3.56 22.53 19.92
C GLY A 102 3.92 21.87 18.58
N VAL A 103 3.22 22.16 17.50
CA VAL A 103 3.55 21.64 16.17
C VAL A 103 4.43 22.64 15.41
N ASP A 104 5.72 22.31 15.25
CA ASP A 104 6.61 23.00 14.31
C ASP A 104 6.31 22.53 12.89
N GLY A 105 5.77 23.43 12.04
CA GLY A 105 5.32 23.07 10.69
C GLY A 105 6.45 22.63 9.77
N ARG A 106 7.70 23.09 9.97
CA ARG A 106 8.88 22.63 9.22
C ARG A 106 9.25 21.20 9.62
N ALA A 107 9.35 20.93 10.90
CA ALA A 107 9.61 19.60 11.41
C ALA A 107 8.49 18.63 11.03
N ALA A 108 7.23 19.06 11.08
CA ALA A 108 6.07 18.29 10.65
C ALA A 108 6.18 17.86 9.17
N CYS A 109 6.59 18.75 8.27
CA CYS A 109 6.83 18.39 6.88
C CYS A 109 7.86 17.26 6.72
N GLY A 110 9.00 17.35 7.43
CA GLY A 110 10.01 16.29 7.44
C GLY A 110 9.46 14.96 7.95
N GLN A 111 8.74 15.00 9.07
CA GLN A 111 8.14 13.82 9.69
C GLN A 111 7.08 13.17 8.79
N ILE A 112 6.23 13.94 8.12
CA ILE A 112 5.23 13.43 7.17
C ILE A 112 5.91 12.68 6.03
N VAL A 113 6.95 13.27 5.41
CA VAL A 113 7.70 12.62 4.32
C VAL A 113 8.41 11.37 4.83
N TRP A 114 9.04 11.43 6.00
CA TRP A 114 9.67 10.27 6.63
C TRP A 114 8.70 9.11 6.83
N LEU A 115 7.52 9.38 7.40
CA LEU A 115 6.47 8.37 7.59
C LEU A 115 5.99 7.78 6.26
N ALA A 116 5.89 8.61 5.21
CA ALA A 116 5.54 8.13 3.87
C ALA A 116 6.62 7.21 3.29
N LEU A 117 7.91 7.51 3.50
CA LEU A 117 9.02 6.64 3.09
C LEU A 117 9.04 5.32 3.86
N GLN A 118 8.78 5.34 5.17
CA GLN A 118 8.64 4.13 5.99
C GLN A 118 7.46 3.26 5.52
N PHE A 119 6.30 3.88 5.26
CA PHE A 119 5.15 3.18 4.69
C PHE A 119 5.49 2.52 3.36
N ALA A 120 6.17 3.24 2.48
CA ALA A 120 6.60 2.72 1.18
C ALA A 120 7.55 1.52 1.32
N GLN A 121 8.53 1.60 2.22
CA GLN A 121 9.47 0.50 2.49
C GLN A 121 8.75 -0.75 3.02
N ALA A 122 7.73 -0.58 3.84
CA ALA A 122 6.93 -1.68 4.38
C ALA A 122 5.92 -2.26 3.37
N ASN A 123 5.62 -1.55 2.27
CA ASN A 123 4.57 -1.90 1.32
C ASN A 123 5.03 -1.80 -0.16
N PRO A 124 6.05 -2.57 -0.60
CA PRO A 124 6.62 -2.44 -1.95
C PRO A 124 5.60 -2.60 -3.08
N GLY A 125 4.65 -3.52 -2.93
CA GLY A 125 3.59 -3.73 -3.93
C GLY A 125 2.70 -2.50 -4.13
N MET A 126 2.46 -1.72 -3.07
CA MET A 126 1.70 -0.46 -3.17
C MET A 126 2.54 0.63 -3.83
N VAL A 127 3.87 0.66 -3.59
CA VAL A 127 4.77 1.60 -4.29
C VAL A 127 4.70 1.39 -5.79
N ARG A 128 4.63 0.15 -6.28
CA ARG A 128 4.48 -0.14 -7.72
C ARG A 128 3.19 0.43 -8.31
N VAL A 129 2.12 0.52 -7.53
CA VAL A 129 0.89 1.23 -7.94
C VAL A 129 1.13 2.74 -7.97
N LEU A 130 1.77 3.30 -6.93
CA LEU A 130 2.03 4.75 -6.81
C LEU A 130 2.96 5.30 -7.91
N VAL A 131 3.95 4.52 -8.37
CA VAL A 131 4.83 4.93 -9.47
C VAL A 131 4.22 4.67 -10.85
N GLY A 132 3.04 4.03 -10.93
CA GLY A 132 2.32 3.78 -12.16
C GLY A 132 2.67 2.46 -12.88
N ASP A 133 3.72 1.75 -12.47
CA ASP A 133 4.15 0.51 -13.12
C ASP A 133 3.05 -0.56 -13.13
N ALA A 134 2.26 -0.67 -12.05
CA ALA A 134 1.13 -1.59 -11.97
C ALA A 134 -0.10 -1.11 -12.76
N LEU A 135 -0.11 0.15 -13.21
CA LEU A 135 -1.23 0.79 -13.92
C LEU A 135 -1.05 0.80 -15.44
N VAL A 136 0.09 0.32 -15.93
CA VAL A 136 0.35 0.22 -17.38
C VAL A 136 -0.72 -0.65 -18.02
N PHE A 137 -1.41 -0.12 -19.04
CA PHE A 137 -2.56 -0.73 -19.72
C PHE A 137 -3.84 -0.87 -18.89
N GLU A 138 -3.90 -0.23 -17.71
CA GLU A 138 -5.13 -0.13 -16.90
C GLU A 138 -5.93 1.14 -17.28
N GLN A 139 -7.07 1.34 -16.64
CA GLN A 139 -7.93 2.50 -16.89
C GLN A 139 -7.25 3.82 -16.46
N ALA A 140 -7.27 4.84 -17.32
CA ALA A 140 -6.66 6.16 -17.06
C ALA A 140 -7.09 6.78 -15.72
N ARG A 141 -8.35 6.57 -15.31
CA ARG A 141 -8.87 7.04 -14.02
C ARG A 141 -8.04 6.59 -12.80
N LEU A 142 -7.34 5.44 -12.88
CA LEU A 142 -6.50 4.97 -11.78
C LEU A 142 -5.24 5.81 -11.65
N THR A 143 -4.65 6.24 -12.77
CA THR A 143 -3.53 7.17 -12.79
C THR A 143 -3.95 8.54 -12.23
N GLU A 144 -5.15 9.01 -12.59
CA GLU A 144 -5.73 10.24 -12.05
C GLU A 144 -5.95 10.14 -10.53
N ARG A 145 -6.40 8.98 -10.04
CA ARG A 145 -6.54 8.72 -8.60
C ARG A 145 -5.21 8.79 -7.85
N VAL A 146 -4.14 8.25 -8.42
CA VAL A 146 -2.79 8.36 -7.84
C VAL A 146 -2.30 9.80 -7.86
N ALA A 147 -2.54 10.56 -8.94
CA ALA A 147 -2.20 11.97 -9.01
C ALA A 147 -2.91 12.76 -7.91
N LEU A 148 -4.22 12.55 -7.73
CA LEU A 148 -5.02 13.20 -6.68
C LEU A 148 -4.55 12.87 -5.26
N LEU A 149 -4.09 11.62 -5.02
CA LEU A 149 -3.48 11.26 -3.74
C LEU A 149 -2.25 12.13 -3.45
N PHE A 150 -1.35 12.28 -4.42
CA PHE A 150 -0.16 13.11 -4.26
C PHE A 150 -0.49 14.61 -4.12
N GLU A 151 -1.51 15.11 -4.82
CA GLU A 151 -2.00 16.49 -4.65
C GLU A 151 -2.52 16.74 -3.23
N LYS A 152 -3.24 15.78 -2.64
CA LYS A 152 -3.70 15.86 -1.26
C LYS A 152 -2.53 15.90 -0.27
N LEU A 153 -1.54 15.04 -0.47
CA LEU A 153 -0.34 15.02 0.38
C LEU A 153 0.45 16.33 0.26
N GLU A 154 0.59 16.86 -0.97
CA GLU A 154 1.20 18.18 -1.19
C GLU A 154 0.45 19.31 -0.47
N ALA A 155 -0.88 19.28 -0.50
CA ALA A 155 -1.70 20.27 0.18
C ALA A 155 -1.46 20.26 1.70
N VAL A 156 -1.30 19.07 2.31
CA VAL A 156 -0.95 18.93 3.73
C VAL A 156 0.42 19.53 4.02
N LEU A 157 1.45 19.17 3.25
CA LEU A 157 2.80 19.71 3.39
C LEU A 157 2.81 21.23 3.25
N ARG A 158 2.11 21.76 2.24
CA ARG A 158 1.99 23.19 1.99
C ARG A 158 1.30 23.93 3.15
N ALA A 159 0.29 23.33 3.77
CA ALA A 159 -0.38 23.93 4.92
C ALA A 159 0.54 24.06 6.14
N HIS A 160 1.28 23.00 6.47
CA HIS A 160 2.26 23.02 7.56
C HIS A 160 3.37 24.04 7.32
N TRP A 161 3.97 24.00 6.14
CA TRP A 161 5.05 24.94 5.79
C TRP A 161 4.59 26.40 5.79
N ARG A 162 3.43 26.68 5.21
CA ARG A 162 2.87 28.05 5.19
C ARG A 162 2.68 28.62 6.59
N HIS A 163 2.15 27.79 7.52
CA HIS A 163 1.98 28.21 8.89
C HIS A 163 3.31 28.56 9.55
N TRP A 164 4.29 27.67 9.44
CA TRP A 164 5.65 27.91 9.94
C TRP A 164 6.30 29.15 9.31
N ALA A 165 6.25 29.30 8.00
CA ALA A 165 6.82 30.45 7.28
C ALA A 165 6.19 31.77 7.72
N SER A 166 4.88 31.79 7.98
CA SER A 166 4.18 32.95 8.55
C SER A 166 4.65 33.30 9.96
N GLN A 167 4.86 32.31 10.80
CA GLN A 167 5.39 32.50 12.16
C GLN A 167 6.84 33.04 12.15
N GLN A 168 7.65 32.63 11.16
CA GLN A 168 9.01 33.13 10.98
C GLN A 168 9.07 34.52 10.33
N GLY A 169 7.94 35.12 9.97
CA GLY A 169 7.89 36.44 9.35
C GLY A 169 8.43 36.48 7.93
N LEU A 170 8.44 35.35 7.18
CA LEU A 170 8.86 35.34 5.78
C LEU A 170 7.97 36.28 4.96
N ALA A 171 8.58 37.03 4.01
CA ALA A 171 7.87 38.01 3.19
C ALA A 171 6.77 37.40 2.30
N THR A 172 6.97 36.15 1.86
CA THR A 172 6.05 35.45 0.92
C THR A 172 5.77 34.02 1.38
N PRO A 173 5.12 33.82 2.56
CA PRO A 173 4.98 32.50 3.15
C PRO A 173 4.20 31.51 2.29
N THR A 174 3.22 32.00 1.50
CA THR A 174 2.42 31.16 0.60
C THR A 174 3.23 30.67 -0.60
N ALA A 175 4.02 31.56 -1.22
CA ALA A 175 4.86 31.19 -2.36
C ALA A 175 6.00 30.26 -1.93
N ASP A 176 6.62 30.52 -0.78
CA ASP A 176 7.65 29.66 -0.20
C ASP A 176 7.09 28.25 0.12
N ALA A 177 5.93 28.18 0.73
CA ALA A 177 5.24 26.91 1.03
C ALA A 177 4.91 26.10 -0.23
N GLN A 178 4.53 26.74 -1.31
CA GLN A 178 4.27 26.08 -2.58
C GLN A 178 5.53 25.43 -3.13
N VAL A 179 6.65 26.16 -3.14
CA VAL A 179 7.94 25.65 -3.63
C VAL A 179 8.43 24.49 -2.75
N ARG A 180 8.38 24.64 -1.43
CA ARG A 180 8.88 23.61 -0.50
C ARG A 180 8.04 22.34 -0.56
N ALA A 181 6.72 22.45 -0.56
CA ALA A 181 5.85 21.28 -0.66
C ALA A 181 6.10 20.53 -1.99
N ALA A 182 6.25 21.25 -3.10
CA ALA A 182 6.55 20.65 -4.39
C ALA A 182 7.93 19.95 -4.39
N LEU A 183 8.97 20.53 -3.81
CA LEU A 183 10.30 19.91 -3.69
C LEU A 183 10.27 18.63 -2.85
N LEU A 184 9.59 18.65 -1.71
CA LEU A 184 9.41 17.48 -0.85
C LEU A 184 8.65 16.36 -1.57
N LEU A 185 7.62 16.72 -2.34
CA LEU A 185 6.87 15.74 -3.13
C LEU A 185 7.69 15.17 -4.29
N ILE A 186 8.46 15.99 -5.00
CA ILE A 186 9.37 15.54 -6.05
C ILE A 186 10.41 14.58 -5.48
N TYR A 187 11.00 14.92 -4.32
CA TYR A 187 11.92 14.04 -3.60
C TYR A 187 11.27 12.70 -3.26
N LEU A 188 10.10 12.72 -2.60
CA LEU A 188 9.36 11.51 -2.26
C LEU A 188 9.13 10.63 -3.50
N ARG A 189 8.56 11.19 -4.56
CA ARG A 189 8.29 10.45 -5.81
C ARG A 189 9.57 9.89 -6.44
N GLY A 190 10.66 10.65 -6.44
CA GLY A 190 11.96 10.21 -6.94
C GLY A 190 12.50 9.00 -6.17
N VAL A 191 12.40 9.02 -4.83
CA VAL A 191 12.80 7.90 -3.96
C VAL A 191 11.94 6.66 -4.22
N LEU A 192 10.61 6.82 -4.37
CA LEU A 192 9.70 5.71 -4.69
C LEU A 192 10.07 5.05 -6.02
N HIS A 193 10.38 5.85 -7.06
CA HIS A 193 10.84 5.32 -8.35
C HIS A 193 12.18 4.59 -8.22
N ALA A 194 13.16 5.16 -7.51
CA ALA A 194 14.45 4.52 -7.29
C ALA A 194 14.29 3.17 -6.56
N PHE A 195 13.41 3.09 -5.57
CA PHE A 195 13.11 1.86 -4.85
C PHE A 195 12.57 0.75 -5.78
N VAL A 196 11.59 1.06 -6.63
CA VAL A 196 11.06 0.11 -7.61
C VAL A 196 12.12 -0.29 -8.64
N ARG A 197 12.89 0.67 -9.19
CA ARG A 197 13.91 0.42 -10.22
C ARG A 197 15.10 -0.39 -9.73
N SER A 198 15.37 -0.36 -8.44
CA SER A 198 16.44 -1.15 -7.81
C SER A 198 16.00 -2.57 -7.41
N ASP A 199 14.81 -3.03 -7.78
CA ASP A 199 14.21 -4.24 -7.25
C ASP A 199 14.26 -4.30 -5.72
N TRP A 200 13.77 -3.23 -5.09
CA TRP A 200 13.65 -3.06 -3.63
C TRP A 200 14.98 -2.98 -2.85
N LYS A 201 16.12 -2.88 -3.53
CA LYS A 201 17.45 -2.86 -2.90
C LYS A 201 17.82 -1.50 -2.34
N GLN A 202 17.43 -0.41 -3.02
CA GLN A 202 17.66 0.96 -2.56
C GLN A 202 16.51 1.39 -1.65
N LEU A 203 16.68 1.18 -0.34
CA LEU A 203 15.61 1.43 0.62
C LEU A 203 15.19 2.89 0.67
N PRO A 204 13.89 3.21 0.71
CA PRO A 204 13.36 4.58 0.75
C PRO A 204 13.89 5.42 1.91
N THR A 205 14.15 4.81 3.06
CA THR A 205 14.64 5.50 4.26
C THR A 205 16.16 5.68 4.28
N GLN A 206 16.88 5.08 3.33
CA GLN A 206 18.35 5.15 3.29
C GLN A 206 18.82 6.57 2.96
N GLY A 207 19.50 7.21 3.91
CA GLY A 207 19.98 8.59 3.78
C GLY A 207 18.89 9.66 3.83
N ALA A 208 17.64 9.29 4.12
CA ALA A 208 16.51 10.20 4.09
C ALA A 208 16.62 11.34 5.11
N ASP A 209 17.24 11.10 6.29
CA ASP A 209 17.44 12.16 7.30
C ASP A 209 18.27 13.30 6.74
N ALA A 210 19.44 12.99 6.15
CA ALA A 210 20.32 14.02 5.56
C ALA A 210 19.66 14.73 4.36
N HIS A 211 18.90 13.99 3.53
CA HIS A 211 18.19 14.59 2.42
C HIS A 211 17.07 15.53 2.89
N LEU A 212 16.31 15.11 3.90
CA LEU A 212 15.24 15.95 4.47
C LEU A 212 15.81 17.17 5.17
N GLU A 213 16.92 17.03 5.94
CA GLU A 213 17.62 18.17 6.51
C GLU A 213 18.01 19.18 5.46
N ALA A 214 18.62 18.76 4.37
CA ALA A 214 19.02 19.63 3.25
C ALA A 214 17.81 20.27 2.53
N LEU A 215 16.70 19.54 2.40
CA LEU A 215 15.48 20.05 1.75
C LEU A 215 14.69 21.02 2.64
N LEU A 216 14.77 20.86 3.93
CA LEU A 216 14.08 21.71 4.88
C LEU A 216 14.90 23.01 5.19
N GLY A 217 16.17 23.02 4.97
CA GLY A 217 17.06 24.17 5.09
C GLY A 217 17.58 24.39 6.46
#